data_832f72d73fd6055e1c511aa430f7ac1a
#
_entry.id   832f72d73fd6055e1c511aa430f7ac1a
#
_cell.length_a   1.000
_cell.length_b   1.000
_cell.length_c   1.000
_cell.angle_alpha   90.00
_cell.angle_beta   90.00
_cell.angle_gamma   90.00
#
_symmetry.space_group_name_H-M   'P 1'
#
loop_
_entity.id
_entity.type
_entity.pdbx_description
1 polymer ?
#
loop_
_entity_poly.entity_id
_entity_poly.type
_entity_poly.pdbx_seq_one_letter_code
_entity_poly.pdbx_strand_id
1 'polypeptide(L)'
;MRIAMVGPVYPFKGGIAQYTGAMSINLHKDNEVKVFSFSMQYPKLLYKHEQRDYDNNTFAFDNVDYVLNSMNPLSWYRTAKAINEYKPDVVIIQWWHPWFAPCYWIMLSFVKKTAKVIFLCHNVLPHEGFPMKRLLSRMTLNKGDAYIVHSEQDANDLRALVTDPKYIHAVLPTYNQFRKRYIDKTTARKELDIPETQEMLIFFGYIRKYKGLAHLIRALPAIHAVRPNAHLWVVGSFFEDDRADYESLIRESGCADMLTLVDGYLPDDQVESYFAAADLCVLPYESATQSAVVQVSYSFGCPVVVTNVGGLPEVVLDGKTGYIVPAKDDAALADAVIRFFSEANSSDFSKWISDEAFKYSWDRMSENVNRLMKC
;
A
#
# COMPACT_ATOMS: atom_id res chain seq x y z
N MET A 1 11.82 -16.12 18.30
CA MET A 1 12.32 -16.74 17.05
C MET A 1 13.30 -15.81 16.37
N ARG A 2 14.17 -16.36 15.51
CA ARG A 2 15.02 -15.57 14.59
C ARG A 2 14.35 -15.45 13.24
N ILE A 3 14.08 -14.24 12.81
CA ILE A 3 13.39 -13.95 11.55
C ILE A 3 14.35 -13.22 10.62
N ALA A 4 14.63 -13.82 9.46
CA ALA A 4 15.29 -13.14 8.36
C ALA A 4 14.23 -12.59 7.40
N MET A 5 14.14 -11.28 7.27
CA MET A 5 13.24 -10.64 6.32
C MET A 5 14.02 -10.21 5.07
N VAL A 6 13.51 -10.51 3.88
CA VAL A 6 14.14 -10.14 2.61
C VAL A 6 13.21 -9.24 1.81
N GLY A 7 13.62 -8.01 1.57
CA GLY A 7 12.83 -7.02 0.84
C GLY A 7 13.41 -5.61 0.94
N PRO A 8 12.80 -4.64 0.23
CA PRO A 8 13.19 -3.25 0.37
C PRO A 8 12.75 -2.72 1.75
N VAL A 9 13.56 -1.87 2.35
CA VAL A 9 13.27 -1.14 3.58
C VAL A 9 13.91 0.24 3.44
N TYR A 10 13.62 1.17 4.33
CA TYR A 10 14.30 2.47 4.37
C TYR A 10 15.81 2.30 4.02
N PRO A 11 16.40 3.12 3.16
CA PRO A 11 15.87 4.35 2.59
C PRO A 11 15.10 4.19 1.25
N PHE A 12 14.71 2.99 0.85
CA PHE A 12 13.90 2.83 -0.36
C PHE A 12 12.51 3.43 -0.20
N LYS A 13 12.03 4.12 -1.26
CA LYS A 13 10.69 4.71 -1.34
C LYS A 13 9.60 3.68 -1.61
N GLY A 14 8.40 4.00 -1.20
CA GLY A 14 7.17 3.32 -1.59
C GLY A 14 6.62 2.33 -0.58
N GLY A 15 5.37 1.96 -0.79
CA GLY A 15 4.55 1.23 0.18
C GLY A 15 5.15 -0.12 0.63
N ILE A 16 5.88 -0.83 -0.24
CA ILE A 16 6.50 -2.11 0.12
C ILE A 16 7.67 -1.92 1.09
N ALA A 17 8.48 -0.87 0.91
CA ALA A 17 9.55 -0.55 1.83
C ALA A 17 9.00 -0.10 3.19
N GLN A 18 7.96 0.73 3.19
CA GLN A 18 7.24 1.14 4.40
C GLN A 18 6.61 -0.07 5.11
N TYR A 19 5.97 -0.97 4.36
CA TYR A 19 5.40 -2.21 4.91
C TYR A 19 6.46 -3.10 5.54
N THR A 20 7.59 -3.32 4.83
CA THR A 20 8.70 -4.12 5.34
C THR A 20 9.25 -3.55 6.64
N GLY A 21 9.45 -2.22 6.70
CA GLY A 21 9.90 -1.54 7.91
C GLY A 21 8.91 -1.68 9.07
N ALA A 22 7.62 -1.38 8.83
CA ALA A 22 6.58 -1.50 9.83
C ALA A 22 6.44 -2.95 10.36
N MET A 23 6.50 -3.93 9.47
CA MET A 23 6.47 -5.34 9.84
C MET A 23 7.68 -5.74 10.67
N SER A 24 8.88 -5.28 10.27
CA SER A 24 10.12 -5.55 11.01
C SER A 24 10.08 -4.99 12.44
N ILE A 25 9.62 -3.73 12.59
CA ILE A 25 9.47 -3.08 13.89
C ILE A 25 8.48 -3.87 14.77
N ASN A 26 7.34 -4.28 14.22
CA ASN A 26 6.33 -4.98 15.01
C ASN A 26 6.73 -6.42 15.37
N LEU A 27 7.33 -7.17 14.45
CA LEU A 27 7.82 -8.51 14.73
C LEU A 27 9.01 -8.50 15.71
N HIS A 28 9.81 -7.43 15.73
CA HIS A 28 10.95 -7.29 16.63
C HIS A 28 10.56 -7.15 18.10
N LYS A 29 9.30 -6.82 18.41
CA LYS A 29 8.82 -6.77 19.81
C LYS A 29 8.98 -8.10 20.54
N ASP A 30 8.75 -9.21 19.83
CA ASP A 30 8.74 -10.56 20.39
C ASP A 30 9.76 -11.52 19.75
N ASN A 31 10.53 -11.05 18.77
CA ASN A 31 11.44 -11.85 17.98
C ASN A 31 12.77 -11.14 17.73
N GLU A 32 13.80 -11.90 17.40
CA GLU A 32 15.03 -11.37 16.85
C GLU A 32 14.85 -11.23 15.33
N VAL A 33 14.79 -10.00 14.80
CA VAL A 33 14.54 -9.71 13.39
C VAL A 33 15.78 -9.10 12.75
N LYS A 34 16.14 -9.59 11.56
CA LYS A 34 17.15 -8.99 10.70
C LYS A 34 16.64 -8.87 9.27
N VAL A 35 16.83 -7.70 8.67
CA VAL A 35 16.43 -7.43 7.28
C VAL A 35 17.63 -7.55 6.35
N PHE A 36 17.50 -8.32 5.28
CA PHE A 36 18.43 -8.40 4.16
C PHE A 36 17.85 -7.62 2.99
N SER A 37 18.25 -6.37 2.87
CA SER A 37 17.68 -5.43 1.90
C SER A 37 18.54 -5.27 0.66
N PHE A 38 18.03 -4.51 -0.29
CA PHE A 38 18.68 -4.26 -1.56
C PHE A 38 19.82 -3.24 -1.44
N SER A 39 20.98 -3.56 -2.00
CA SER A 39 21.98 -2.56 -2.37
C SER A 39 21.59 -1.85 -3.68
N MET A 40 20.91 -2.58 -4.59
CA MET A 40 20.29 -2.06 -5.82
C MET A 40 19.01 -2.83 -6.11
N GLN A 41 17.86 -2.13 -6.13
CA GLN A 41 16.54 -2.71 -6.39
C GLN A 41 16.24 -2.76 -7.90
N TYR A 42 16.33 -1.62 -8.58
CA TYR A 42 16.18 -1.49 -10.02
C TYR A 42 17.38 -0.77 -10.62
N PRO A 43 17.88 -1.19 -11.80
CA PRO A 43 18.91 -0.44 -12.52
C PRO A 43 18.34 0.92 -12.97
N LYS A 44 19.17 1.97 -12.90
CA LYS A 44 18.77 3.35 -13.27
C LYS A 44 18.25 3.46 -14.71
N LEU A 45 18.73 2.59 -15.61
CA LEU A 45 18.24 2.56 -17.00
C LEU A 45 16.75 2.17 -17.12
N LEU A 46 16.26 1.29 -16.23
CA LEU A 46 14.88 0.79 -16.25
C LEU A 46 13.95 1.59 -15.33
N TYR A 47 14.50 2.24 -14.33
CA TYR A 47 13.72 3.01 -13.36
C TYR A 47 14.36 4.39 -13.20
N LYS A 48 13.78 5.39 -13.86
CA LYS A 48 14.33 6.74 -13.94
C LYS A 48 14.14 7.58 -12.68
N HIS A 49 13.14 7.23 -11.85
CA HIS A 49 12.85 7.97 -10.63
C HIS A 49 13.85 7.67 -9.52
N GLU A 50 14.04 8.62 -8.60
CA GLU A 50 14.86 8.40 -7.39
C GLU A 50 14.21 7.32 -6.52
N GLN A 51 14.96 6.23 -6.29
CA GLN A 51 14.47 5.07 -5.55
C GLN A 51 14.67 5.19 -4.04
N ARG A 52 15.48 6.12 -3.58
CA ARG A 52 15.83 6.30 -2.17
C ARG A 52 15.39 7.65 -1.67
N ASP A 53 15.09 7.68 -0.37
CA ASP A 53 14.74 8.87 0.36
C ASP A 53 15.33 8.75 1.76
N TYR A 54 16.23 9.64 2.09
CA TYR A 54 16.92 9.63 3.38
C TYR A 54 16.25 10.56 4.40
N ASP A 55 15.32 11.39 3.98
CA ASP A 55 14.61 12.34 4.84
C ASP A 55 13.41 11.69 5.54
N ASN A 56 12.76 10.71 4.90
CA ASN A 56 11.58 10.01 5.41
C ASN A 56 11.94 8.71 6.11
N ASN A 57 12.20 8.76 7.41
CA ASN A 57 12.69 7.63 8.22
C ASN A 57 11.64 6.99 9.14
N THR A 58 10.35 7.29 8.99
CA THR A 58 9.26 6.80 9.85
C THR A 58 9.22 5.28 9.99
N PHE A 59 9.61 4.57 8.94
CA PHE A 59 9.64 3.12 8.88
C PHE A 59 11.08 2.55 8.87
N ALA A 60 12.06 3.34 9.34
CA ALA A 60 13.44 2.86 9.46
C ALA A 60 13.53 1.74 10.48
N PHE A 61 14.38 0.76 10.19
CA PHE A 61 14.70 -0.34 11.06
C PHE A 61 16.22 -0.49 11.15
N ASP A 62 16.78 -0.69 12.35
CA ASP A 62 18.22 -0.57 12.54
C ASP A 62 19.01 -1.80 12.11
N ASN A 63 18.45 -3.01 12.27
CA ASN A 63 19.15 -4.27 11.96
C ASN A 63 18.99 -4.67 10.49
N VAL A 64 19.67 -3.96 9.58
CA VAL A 64 19.57 -4.13 8.12
C VAL A 64 20.93 -4.35 7.46
N ASP A 65 21.05 -5.39 6.64
CA ASP A 65 22.16 -5.60 5.71
C ASP A 65 21.72 -5.26 4.27
N TYR A 66 22.33 -4.27 3.64
CA TYR A 66 22.04 -3.88 2.24
C TYR A 66 22.95 -4.66 1.27
N VAL A 67 22.65 -5.92 1.07
CA VAL A 67 23.54 -6.89 0.37
C VAL A 67 22.98 -7.39 -0.96
N LEU A 68 21.65 -7.34 -1.16
CA LEU A 68 21.00 -7.91 -2.33
C LEU A 68 21.01 -6.92 -3.51
N ASN A 69 21.59 -7.34 -4.65
CA ASN A 69 21.52 -6.59 -5.90
C ASN A 69 20.70 -7.40 -6.91
N SER A 70 19.57 -6.86 -7.41
CA SER A 70 18.63 -7.59 -8.26
C SER A 70 19.23 -8.12 -9.57
N MET A 71 20.39 -7.57 -10.01
CA MET A 71 21.06 -7.89 -11.27
C MET A 71 22.38 -8.65 -11.09
N ASN A 72 22.87 -8.83 -9.85
CA ASN A 72 24.19 -9.45 -9.63
C ASN A 72 24.08 -10.84 -8.96
N PRO A 73 24.27 -11.94 -9.70
CA PRO A 73 24.18 -13.30 -9.17
C PRO A 73 25.10 -13.60 -7.99
N LEU A 74 26.28 -12.97 -7.94
CA LEU A 74 27.20 -13.14 -6.82
C LEU A 74 26.62 -12.55 -5.53
N SER A 75 25.85 -11.47 -5.62
CA SER A 75 25.15 -10.91 -4.45
C SER A 75 24.07 -11.85 -3.94
N TRP A 76 23.40 -12.61 -4.82
CA TRP A 76 22.35 -13.57 -4.44
C TRP A 76 22.92 -14.70 -3.57
N TYR A 77 24.06 -15.24 -3.98
CA TYR A 77 24.79 -16.24 -3.20
C TYR A 77 25.30 -15.67 -1.86
N ARG A 78 25.88 -14.45 -1.88
CA ARG A 78 26.35 -13.77 -0.65
C ARG A 78 25.19 -13.50 0.32
N THR A 79 24.04 -13.08 -0.18
CA THR A 79 22.85 -12.88 0.64
C THR A 79 22.37 -14.19 1.27
N ALA A 80 22.30 -15.27 0.50
CA ALA A 80 21.96 -16.59 1.04
C ALA A 80 22.96 -17.06 2.11
N LYS A 81 24.26 -16.80 1.91
CA LYS A 81 25.30 -17.11 2.90
C LYS A 81 25.08 -16.30 4.20
N ALA A 82 24.83 -15.00 4.09
CA ALA A 82 24.57 -14.14 5.25
C ALA A 82 23.28 -14.57 6.02
N ILE A 83 22.23 -14.95 5.30
CA ILE A 83 21.02 -15.54 5.88
C ILE A 83 21.36 -16.83 6.65
N ASN A 84 22.14 -17.72 6.04
CA ASN A 84 22.53 -18.98 6.68
C ASN A 84 23.44 -18.77 7.93
N GLU A 85 24.29 -17.75 7.93
CA GLU A 85 25.13 -17.37 9.06
C GLU A 85 24.28 -16.79 10.21
N TYR A 86 23.23 -16.06 9.89
CA TYR A 86 22.25 -15.56 10.86
C TYR A 86 21.44 -16.71 11.51
N LYS A 87 21.32 -17.89 10.86
CA LYS A 87 20.60 -19.08 11.35
C LYS A 87 19.15 -18.79 11.73
N PRO A 88 18.32 -18.27 10.80
CA PRO A 88 16.94 -17.97 11.08
C PRO A 88 16.08 -19.22 11.24
N ASP A 89 15.01 -19.12 12.04
CA ASP A 89 13.93 -20.10 12.08
C ASP A 89 13.00 -19.95 10.86
N VAL A 90 12.85 -18.69 10.39
CA VAL A 90 12.03 -18.35 9.23
C VAL A 90 12.69 -17.28 8.36
N VAL A 91 12.51 -17.42 7.05
CA VAL A 91 12.85 -16.42 6.04
C VAL A 91 11.55 -15.89 5.44
N ILE A 92 11.26 -14.60 5.63
CA ILE A 92 10.08 -13.94 5.06
C ILE A 92 10.51 -13.14 3.84
N ILE A 93 9.97 -13.50 2.66
CA ILE A 93 10.28 -12.85 1.39
C ILE A 93 9.15 -11.91 1.02
N GLN A 94 9.46 -10.63 0.83
CA GLN A 94 8.52 -9.66 0.26
C GLN A 94 8.42 -9.90 -1.24
N TRP A 95 7.26 -10.36 -1.71
CA TRP A 95 7.00 -10.64 -3.12
C TRP A 95 5.99 -9.65 -3.69
N TRP A 96 6.34 -8.98 -4.81
CA TRP A 96 5.44 -8.02 -5.46
C TRP A 96 5.57 -7.96 -6.99
N HIS A 97 6.69 -8.45 -7.56
CA HIS A 97 6.91 -8.35 -8.99
C HIS A 97 7.87 -9.43 -9.52
N PRO A 98 7.55 -10.09 -10.65
CA PRO A 98 8.37 -11.17 -11.23
C PRO A 98 9.75 -10.73 -11.73
N TRP A 99 10.05 -9.43 -11.78
CA TRP A 99 11.42 -8.92 -11.96
C TRP A 99 12.40 -9.52 -10.96
N PHE A 100 11.97 -9.74 -9.74
CA PHE A 100 12.79 -10.29 -8.66
C PHE A 100 12.86 -11.81 -8.66
N ALA A 101 12.14 -12.48 -9.57
CA ALA A 101 12.11 -13.94 -9.63
C ALA A 101 13.49 -14.58 -9.78
N PRO A 102 14.39 -14.15 -10.70
CA PRO A 102 15.69 -14.77 -10.83
C PRO A 102 16.52 -14.66 -9.54
N CYS A 103 16.55 -13.48 -8.93
CA CYS A 103 17.37 -13.29 -7.74
C CYS A 103 16.83 -14.06 -6.53
N TYR A 104 15.52 -14.06 -6.28
CA TYR A 104 14.92 -14.80 -5.17
C TYR A 104 14.98 -16.31 -5.39
N TRP A 105 14.70 -16.79 -6.61
CA TRP A 105 14.77 -18.22 -6.92
C TRP A 105 16.16 -18.80 -6.72
N ILE A 106 17.21 -18.10 -7.21
CA ILE A 106 18.60 -18.53 -7.05
C ILE A 106 19.05 -18.40 -5.60
N MET A 107 18.81 -17.25 -4.96
CA MET A 107 19.14 -17.03 -3.55
C MET A 107 18.55 -18.14 -2.65
N LEU A 108 17.25 -18.43 -2.80
CA LEU A 108 16.56 -19.45 -2.01
C LEU A 108 17.06 -20.86 -2.29
N SER A 109 17.68 -21.12 -3.44
CA SER A 109 18.31 -22.43 -3.72
C SER A 109 19.56 -22.68 -2.87
N PHE A 110 20.17 -21.64 -2.29
CA PHE A 110 21.30 -21.71 -1.38
C PHE A 110 20.94 -21.50 0.10
N VAL A 111 19.73 -21.10 0.41
CA VAL A 111 19.25 -21.01 1.80
C VAL A 111 19.03 -22.42 2.34
N LYS A 112 19.51 -22.69 3.57
CA LYS A 112 19.38 -23.99 4.22
C LYS A 112 17.92 -24.33 4.49
N LYS A 113 17.56 -25.59 4.23
CA LYS A 113 16.19 -26.13 4.48
C LYS A 113 15.79 -26.20 5.95
N THR A 114 16.65 -25.81 6.88
CA THR A 114 16.33 -25.70 8.31
C THR A 114 15.46 -24.48 8.63
N ALA A 115 15.46 -23.45 7.77
CA ALA A 115 14.61 -22.30 7.90
C ALA A 115 13.37 -22.45 7.01
N LYS A 116 12.20 -22.17 7.55
CA LYS A 116 10.95 -22.13 6.81
C LYS A 116 10.90 -20.87 5.94
N VAL A 117 10.45 -21.01 4.70
CA VAL A 117 10.32 -19.87 3.76
C VAL A 117 8.86 -19.46 3.65
N ILE A 118 8.55 -18.23 4.06
CA ILE A 118 7.22 -17.63 3.92
C ILE A 118 7.28 -16.51 2.88
N PHE A 119 6.46 -16.59 1.83
CA PHE A 119 6.26 -15.46 0.92
C PHE A 119 5.13 -14.58 1.43
N LEU A 120 5.42 -13.29 1.62
CA LEU A 120 4.42 -12.27 1.81
C LEU A 120 4.17 -11.62 0.45
N CYS A 121 3.01 -11.92 -0.12
CA CYS A 121 2.67 -11.54 -1.48
C CYS A 121 1.84 -10.25 -1.48
N HIS A 122 2.48 -9.14 -1.85
CA HIS A 122 1.79 -7.86 -2.08
C HIS A 122 1.00 -7.89 -3.40
N ASN A 123 1.49 -8.64 -4.38
CA ASN A 123 0.80 -9.04 -5.60
C ASN A 123 1.39 -10.38 -6.04
N VAL A 124 0.58 -11.39 -6.20
CA VAL A 124 1.04 -12.70 -6.73
C VAL A 124 1.41 -12.56 -8.20
N LEU A 125 0.59 -11.84 -8.96
CA LEU A 125 0.85 -11.43 -10.34
C LEU A 125 0.74 -9.91 -10.48
N PRO A 126 1.60 -9.24 -11.27
CA PRO A 126 1.51 -7.81 -11.49
C PRO A 126 0.27 -7.45 -12.33
N HIS A 127 -0.32 -6.28 -12.06
CA HIS A 127 -1.42 -5.72 -12.86
C HIS A 127 -1.00 -5.39 -14.28
N GLU A 128 0.24 -4.90 -14.42
CA GLU A 128 0.81 -4.52 -15.70
C GLU A 128 1.32 -5.74 -16.48
N GLY A 129 1.44 -5.57 -17.80
CA GLY A 129 2.01 -6.59 -18.65
C GLY A 129 3.49 -6.81 -18.34
N PHE A 130 3.88 -8.04 -18.02
CA PHE A 130 5.27 -8.42 -17.86
C PHE A 130 5.55 -9.76 -18.57
N PRO A 131 6.59 -9.86 -19.41
CA PRO A 131 6.90 -11.08 -20.13
C PRO A 131 7.08 -12.26 -19.17
N MET A 132 6.51 -13.42 -19.53
CA MET A 132 6.61 -14.67 -18.76
C MET A 132 6.23 -14.55 -17.27
N LYS A 133 5.43 -13.54 -16.87
CA LYS A 133 5.08 -13.29 -15.46
C LYS A 133 4.59 -14.54 -14.71
N ARG A 134 3.74 -15.37 -15.34
CA ARG A 134 3.22 -16.59 -14.72
C ARG A 134 4.31 -17.64 -14.49
N LEU A 135 5.20 -17.84 -15.46
CA LEU A 135 6.30 -18.81 -15.35
C LEU A 135 7.29 -18.39 -14.25
N LEU A 136 7.74 -17.14 -14.26
CA LEU A 136 8.69 -16.60 -13.29
C LEU A 136 8.12 -16.60 -11.87
N SER A 137 6.86 -16.17 -11.69
CA SER A 137 6.18 -16.21 -10.39
C SER A 137 6.04 -17.66 -9.91
N ARG A 138 5.59 -18.59 -10.78
CA ARG A 138 5.47 -20.01 -10.44
C ARG A 138 6.79 -20.61 -9.96
N MET A 139 7.87 -20.39 -10.72
CA MET A 139 9.20 -20.92 -10.37
C MET A 139 9.64 -20.44 -8.98
N THR A 140 9.44 -19.16 -8.68
CA THR A 140 9.90 -18.55 -7.43
C THR A 140 9.00 -18.94 -6.26
N LEU A 141 7.69 -18.81 -6.42
CA LEU A 141 6.73 -19.10 -5.34
C LEU A 141 6.76 -20.58 -4.94
N ASN A 142 7.06 -21.52 -5.85
CA ASN A 142 7.25 -22.93 -5.49
C ASN A 142 8.49 -23.21 -4.60
N LYS A 143 9.26 -22.20 -4.20
CA LYS A 143 10.31 -22.29 -3.17
C LYS A 143 9.77 -22.01 -1.77
N GLY A 144 8.52 -21.53 -1.63
CA GLY A 144 7.90 -21.20 -0.37
C GLY A 144 7.28 -22.43 0.30
N ASP A 145 7.35 -22.45 1.63
CA ASP A 145 6.67 -23.43 2.48
C ASP A 145 5.27 -22.93 2.88
N ALA A 146 5.09 -21.60 2.93
CA ALA A 146 3.82 -20.96 3.26
C ALA A 146 3.72 -19.55 2.67
N TYR A 147 2.50 -18.97 2.68
CA TYR A 147 2.21 -17.70 2.03
C TYR A 147 1.29 -16.84 2.87
N ILE A 148 1.46 -15.53 2.75
CA ILE A 148 0.47 -14.53 3.16
C ILE A 148 0.04 -13.79 1.91
N VAL A 149 -1.25 -13.72 1.65
CA VAL A 149 -1.86 -12.97 0.54
C VAL A 149 -2.84 -11.95 1.11
N HIS A 150 -3.08 -10.87 0.38
CA HIS A 150 -3.86 -9.74 0.89
C HIS A 150 -5.22 -9.56 0.21
N SER A 151 -5.55 -10.40 -0.76
CA SER A 151 -6.85 -10.38 -1.44
C SER A 151 -7.24 -11.78 -1.89
N GLU A 152 -8.53 -12.00 -2.12
CA GLU A 152 -9.02 -13.26 -2.73
C GLU A 152 -8.51 -13.42 -4.16
N GLN A 153 -8.29 -12.30 -4.88
CA GLN A 153 -7.65 -12.32 -6.20
C GLN A 153 -6.23 -12.91 -6.11
N ASP A 154 -5.41 -12.46 -5.16
CA ASP A 154 -4.06 -13.01 -4.94
C ASP A 154 -4.12 -14.47 -4.48
N ALA A 155 -5.11 -14.85 -3.66
CA ALA A 155 -5.30 -16.24 -3.26
C ALA A 155 -5.63 -17.15 -4.46
N ASN A 156 -6.48 -16.68 -5.37
CA ASN A 156 -6.81 -17.38 -6.62
C ASN A 156 -5.59 -17.52 -7.53
N ASP A 157 -4.84 -16.43 -7.71
CA ASP A 157 -3.62 -16.45 -8.51
C ASP A 157 -2.54 -17.36 -7.90
N LEU A 158 -2.42 -17.40 -6.57
CA LEU A 158 -1.51 -18.30 -5.87
C LEU A 158 -1.89 -19.77 -6.10
N ARG A 159 -3.17 -20.12 -5.93
CA ARG A 159 -3.68 -21.48 -6.18
C ARG A 159 -3.48 -21.92 -7.64
N ALA A 160 -3.51 -20.99 -8.58
CA ALA A 160 -3.24 -21.28 -9.99
C ALA A 160 -1.74 -21.50 -10.32
N LEU A 161 -0.83 -21.06 -9.45
CA LEU A 161 0.62 -21.14 -9.66
C LEU A 161 1.31 -22.19 -8.80
N VAL A 162 0.84 -22.42 -7.57
CA VAL A 162 1.43 -23.32 -6.59
C VAL A 162 0.45 -24.44 -6.28
N THR A 163 0.94 -25.67 -6.25
CA THR A 163 0.10 -26.83 -5.92
C THR A 163 -0.10 -26.92 -4.40
N ASP A 164 -1.34 -26.96 -3.95
CA ASP A 164 -1.75 -27.05 -2.54
C ASP A 164 -1.01 -26.04 -1.63
N PRO A 165 -1.09 -24.73 -1.89
CA PRO A 165 -0.36 -23.75 -1.10
C PRO A 165 -0.94 -23.62 0.31
N LYS A 166 -0.08 -23.70 1.32
CA LYS A 166 -0.44 -23.35 2.71
C LYS A 166 -0.43 -21.83 2.85
N TYR A 167 -1.57 -21.18 2.91
CA TYR A 167 -1.62 -19.73 2.98
C TYR A 167 -2.60 -19.20 4.01
N ILE A 168 -2.38 -17.94 4.40
CA ILE A 168 -3.34 -17.14 5.14
C ILE A 168 -3.71 -15.93 4.27
N HIS A 169 -5.03 -15.74 4.11
CA HIS A 169 -5.56 -14.48 3.59
C HIS A 169 -5.63 -13.48 4.76
N ALA A 170 -4.83 -12.43 4.69
CA ALA A 170 -4.71 -11.42 5.73
C ALA A 170 -4.81 -10.02 5.10
N VAL A 171 -5.69 -9.20 5.63
CA VAL A 171 -5.79 -7.80 5.20
C VAL A 171 -4.52 -7.02 5.53
N LEU A 172 -4.24 -5.95 4.77
CA LEU A 172 -3.11 -5.06 5.08
C LEU A 172 -3.34 -4.38 6.44
N PRO A 173 -2.31 -4.29 7.29
CA PRO A 173 -2.40 -3.53 8.54
C PRO A 173 -2.46 -2.01 8.31
N THR A 174 -3.00 -1.29 9.29
CA THR A 174 -3.02 0.17 9.32
C THR A 174 -1.63 0.77 9.49
N TYR A 175 -1.47 2.01 9.04
CA TYR A 175 -0.19 2.75 9.09
C TYR A 175 -0.21 3.80 10.21
N ASN A 176 -0.46 3.35 11.44
CA ASN A 176 -0.52 4.22 12.62
C ASN A 176 0.79 4.99 12.89
N GLN A 177 1.90 4.55 12.30
CA GLN A 177 3.21 5.20 12.38
C GLN A 177 3.21 6.62 11.76
N PHE A 178 2.25 6.94 10.90
CA PHE A 178 2.05 8.30 10.40
C PHE A 178 1.42 9.24 11.44
N ARG A 179 0.75 8.71 12.46
CA ARG A 179 0.16 9.51 13.55
C ARG A 179 1.21 9.80 14.62
N LYS A 180 2.05 10.79 14.38
CA LYS A 180 3.15 11.16 15.29
C LYS A 180 2.74 12.22 16.31
N ARG A 181 1.92 13.19 15.91
CA ARG A 181 1.54 14.36 16.70
C ARG A 181 0.14 14.23 17.31
N TYR A 182 -0.69 13.29 16.78
CA TYR A 182 -2.08 13.09 17.20
C TYR A 182 -2.91 14.38 17.15
N ILE A 183 -2.71 15.17 16.09
CA ILE A 183 -3.44 16.43 15.89
C ILE A 183 -4.90 16.16 15.57
N ASP A 184 -5.77 17.06 16.05
CA ASP A 184 -7.18 17.06 15.71
C ASP A 184 -7.43 17.73 14.34
N LYS A 185 -8.64 17.57 13.85
CA LYS A 185 -9.06 18.07 12.54
C LYS A 185 -8.96 19.59 12.42
N THR A 186 -9.35 20.32 13.44
CA THR A 186 -9.30 21.79 13.47
C THR A 186 -7.85 22.28 13.41
N THR A 187 -6.95 21.66 14.16
CA THR A 187 -5.51 21.95 14.11
C THR A 187 -4.92 21.63 12.73
N ALA A 188 -5.23 20.47 12.18
CA ALA A 188 -4.77 20.05 10.86
C ALA A 188 -5.24 21.00 9.75
N ARG A 189 -6.51 21.40 9.78
CA ARG A 189 -7.09 22.36 8.82
C ARG A 189 -6.42 23.74 8.91
N LYS A 190 -6.17 24.21 10.13
CA LYS A 190 -5.45 25.47 10.34
C LYS A 190 -4.04 25.46 9.80
N GLU A 191 -3.31 24.32 9.95
CA GLU A 191 -1.96 24.16 9.39
C GLU A 191 -1.95 24.20 7.86
N LEU A 192 -3.02 23.74 7.22
CA LEU A 192 -3.16 23.66 5.77
C LEU A 192 -3.96 24.83 5.16
N ASP A 193 -4.33 25.83 5.97
CA ASP A 193 -5.19 26.96 5.58
C ASP A 193 -6.53 26.50 4.96
N ILE A 194 -7.11 25.43 5.48
CA ILE A 194 -8.39 24.87 5.01
C ILE A 194 -9.54 25.46 5.85
N PRO A 195 -10.55 26.09 5.23
CA PRO A 195 -11.73 26.59 5.93
C PRO A 195 -12.48 25.46 6.67
N GLU A 196 -12.97 25.74 7.87
CA GLU A 196 -13.77 24.77 8.66
C GLU A 196 -15.03 24.30 7.92
N THR A 197 -15.59 25.15 7.07
CA THR A 197 -16.79 24.85 6.27
C THR A 197 -16.51 24.01 5.03
N GLN A 198 -15.23 23.84 4.65
CA GLN A 198 -14.87 23.07 3.46
C GLN A 198 -15.08 21.57 3.69
N GLU A 199 -15.74 20.91 2.77
CA GLU A 199 -15.89 19.46 2.71
C GLU A 199 -14.68 18.88 1.95
N MET A 200 -13.68 18.42 2.70
CA MET A 200 -12.41 18.01 2.14
C MET A 200 -12.43 16.56 1.65
N LEU A 201 -12.35 16.39 0.33
CA LEU A 201 -12.06 15.13 -0.32
C LEU A 201 -10.54 14.99 -0.47
N ILE A 202 -9.98 13.80 -0.23
CA ILE A 202 -8.57 13.52 -0.49
C ILE A 202 -8.40 12.35 -1.45
N PHE A 203 -7.57 12.55 -2.49
CA PHE A 203 -6.96 11.50 -3.31
C PHE A 203 -5.47 11.48 -3.00
N PHE A 204 -4.91 10.31 -2.64
CA PHE A 204 -3.56 10.24 -2.09
C PHE A 204 -2.64 9.24 -2.78
N GLY A 205 -1.35 9.58 -2.87
CA GLY A 205 -0.25 8.73 -3.32
C GLY A 205 0.12 8.90 -4.79
N TYR A 206 0.98 8.03 -5.32
CA TYR A 206 1.40 8.13 -6.73
C TYR A 206 0.20 8.17 -7.67
N ILE A 207 0.16 9.18 -8.54
CA ILE A 207 -0.87 9.34 -9.56
C ILE A 207 -0.48 8.42 -10.72
N ARG A 208 -1.33 7.42 -10.99
CA ARG A 208 -1.21 6.46 -12.09
C ARG A 208 -2.58 6.27 -12.74
N LYS A 209 -2.63 6.01 -14.03
CA LYS A 209 -3.89 5.88 -14.79
C LYS A 209 -4.88 4.91 -14.15
N TYR A 210 -4.42 3.73 -13.72
CA TYR A 210 -5.29 2.73 -13.10
C TYR A 210 -5.92 3.17 -11.77
N LYS A 211 -5.37 4.22 -11.12
CA LYS A 211 -5.95 4.78 -9.89
C LYS A 211 -7.15 5.70 -10.15
N GLY A 212 -7.46 5.98 -11.41
CA GLY A 212 -8.72 6.57 -11.82
C GLY A 212 -8.95 8.02 -11.40
N LEU A 213 -7.90 8.81 -11.09
CA LEU A 213 -8.07 10.23 -10.75
C LEU A 213 -8.91 10.98 -11.79
N ALA A 214 -8.81 10.62 -13.08
CA ALA A 214 -9.60 11.21 -14.15
C ALA A 214 -11.12 11.05 -13.94
N HIS A 215 -11.57 9.93 -13.34
CA HIS A 215 -12.98 9.72 -13.00
C HIS A 215 -13.43 10.68 -11.91
N LEU A 216 -12.61 10.89 -10.88
CA LEU A 216 -12.93 11.83 -9.81
C LEU A 216 -12.98 13.28 -10.30
N ILE A 217 -12.03 13.68 -11.18
CA ILE A 217 -12.04 15.02 -11.79
C ILE A 217 -13.33 15.23 -12.59
N ARG A 218 -13.81 14.26 -13.38
CA ARG A 218 -15.06 14.35 -14.14
C ARG A 218 -16.30 14.35 -13.24
N ALA A 219 -16.24 13.72 -12.07
CA ALA A 219 -17.32 13.71 -11.09
C ALA A 219 -17.47 15.03 -10.31
N LEU A 220 -16.40 15.83 -10.18
CA LEU A 220 -16.37 17.05 -9.36
C LEU A 220 -17.47 18.08 -9.70
N PRO A 221 -17.76 18.39 -10.97
CA PRO A 221 -18.83 19.36 -11.28
C PRO A 221 -20.20 18.92 -10.74
N ALA A 222 -20.53 17.62 -10.85
CA ALA A 222 -21.79 17.08 -10.33
C ALA A 222 -21.81 17.12 -8.79
N ILE A 223 -20.69 16.79 -8.14
CA ILE A 223 -20.56 16.90 -6.69
C ILE A 223 -20.76 18.36 -6.25
N HIS A 224 -20.04 19.29 -6.87
CA HIS A 224 -20.05 20.71 -6.51
C HIS A 224 -21.41 21.38 -6.73
N ALA A 225 -22.18 20.94 -7.74
CA ALA A 225 -23.52 21.43 -7.98
C ALA A 225 -24.48 21.19 -6.79
N VAL A 226 -24.28 20.11 -6.02
CA VAL A 226 -25.09 19.75 -4.85
C VAL A 226 -24.38 20.12 -3.54
N ARG A 227 -23.07 20.06 -3.52
CA ARG A 227 -22.18 20.33 -2.37
C ARG A 227 -21.16 21.41 -2.70
N PRO A 228 -21.55 22.70 -2.70
CA PRO A 228 -20.67 23.80 -3.12
C PRO A 228 -19.39 23.96 -2.28
N ASN A 229 -19.39 23.42 -1.05
CA ASN A 229 -18.22 23.44 -0.17
C ASN A 229 -17.26 22.25 -0.39
N ALA A 230 -17.62 21.30 -1.25
CA ALA A 230 -16.77 20.15 -1.55
C ALA A 230 -15.54 20.58 -2.34
N HIS A 231 -14.37 20.18 -1.87
CA HIS A 231 -13.09 20.50 -2.49
C HIS A 231 -12.16 19.29 -2.49
N LEU A 232 -11.58 18.97 -3.64
CA LEU A 232 -10.67 17.83 -3.79
C LEU A 232 -9.21 18.26 -3.58
N TRP A 233 -8.55 17.60 -2.66
CA TRP A 233 -7.10 17.66 -2.50
C TRP A 233 -6.47 16.44 -3.16
N VAL A 234 -5.73 16.66 -4.25
CA VAL A 234 -4.93 15.62 -4.91
C VAL A 234 -3.51 15.73 -4.37
N VAL A 235 -3.13 14.80 -3.51
CA VAL A 235 -1.86 14.83 -2.78
C VAL A 235 -0.98 13.66 -3.23
N GLY A 236 0.05 13.93 -4.02
CA GLY A 236 0.94 12.90 -4.50
C GLY A 236 1.70 13.26 -5.77
N SER A 237 2.57 12.38 -6.19
CA SER A 237 3.45 12.59 -7.34
C SER A 237 2.93 11.90 -8.58
N PHE A 238 2.99 12.57 -9.71
CA PHE A 238 2.76 11.96 -11.02
C PHE A 238 3.87 10.95 -11.30
N PHE A 239 3.47 9.71 -11.59
CA PHE A 239 4.42 8.63 -11.84
C PHE A 239 4.82 8.56 -13.31
N GLU A 240 3.89 8.88 -14.20
CA GLU A 240 4.09 8.95 -15.64
C GLU A 240 4.18 10.42 -16.07
N ASP A 241 4.62 10.66 -17.29
CA ASP A 241 4.76 12.02 -17.86
C ASP A 241 3.40 12.51 -18.41
N ASP A 242 2.33 12.32 -17.61
CA ASP A 242 0.93 12.55 -17.98
C ASP A 242 0.27 13.72 -17.23
N ARG A 243 1.04 14.50 -16.49
CA ARG A 243 0.54 15.66 -15.73
C ARG A 243 -0.25 16.63 -16.61
N ALA A 244 0.27 16.92 -17.81
CA ALA A 244 -0.38 17.85 -18.75
C ALA A 244 -1.76 17.36 -19.20
N ASP A 245 -1.97 16.05 -19.31
CA ASP A 245 -3.26 15.45 -19.64
C ASP A 245 -4.28 15.71 -18.53
N TYR A 246 -3.87 15.57 -17.25
CA TYR A 246 -4.74 15.87 -16.11
C TYR A 246 -5.04 17.37 -16.00
N GLU A 247 -4.07 18.25 -16.23
CA GLU A 247 -4.28 19.69 -16.24
C GLU A 247 -5.24 20.12 -17.36
N SER A 248 -5.19 19.45 -18.54
CA SER A 248 -6.16 19.65 -19.63
C SER A 248 -7.56 19.18 -19.21
N LEU A 249 -7.66 17.99 -18.64
CA LEU A 249 -8.92 17.45 -18.14
C LEU A 249 -9.59 18.35 -17.10
N ILE A 250 -8.81 18.91 -16.17
CA ILE A 250 -9.29 19.86 -15.15
C ILE A 250 -9.89 21.11 -15.82
N ARG A 251 -9.19 21.68 -16.81
CA ARG A 251 -9.70 22.85 -17.56
C ARG A 251 -10.97 22.50 -18.35
N GLU A 252 -10.97 21.39 -19.06
CA GLU A 252 -12.11 20.91 -19.87
C GLU A 252 -13.34 20.60 -19.03
N SER A 253 -13.13 20.07 -17.82
CA SER A 253 -14.20 19.77 -16.86
C SER A 253 -14.73 21.01 -16.13
N GLY A 254 -14.08 22.17 -16.26
CA GLY A 254 -14.46 23.41 -15.59
C GLY A 254 -14.35 23.33 -14.04
N CYS A 255 -13.47 22.49 -13.52
CA CYS A 255 -13.37 22.24 -12.08
C CYS A 255 -12.08 22.78 -11.43
N ALA A 256 -11.38 23.71 -12.10
CA ALA A 256 -10.11 24.23 -11.62
C ALA A 256 -10.16 24.84 -10.20
N ASP A 257 -11.28 25.49 -9.86
CA ASP A 257 -11.48 26.10 -8.54
C ASP A 257 -12.01 25.07 -7.50
N MET A 258 -12.31 23.85 -7.91
CA MET A 258 -12.88 22.79 -7.05
C MET A 258 -11.81 21.81 -6.53
N LEU A 259 -10.53 22.01 -6.90
CA LEU A 259 -9.46 21.12 -6.47
C LEU A 259 -8.13 21.86 -6.26
N THR A 260 -7.31 21.26 -5.41
CA THR A 260 -5.92 21.64 -5.15
C THR A 260 -4.99 20.49 -5.49
N LEU A 261 -3.97 20.74 -6.32
CA LEU A 261 -2.91 19.78 -6.64
C LEU A 261 -1.69 20.03 -5.72
N VAL A 262 -1.37 19.06 -4.89
CA VAL A 262 -0.14 19.03 -4.09
C VAL A 262 0.78 18.01 -4.73
N ASP A 263 1.56 18.48 -5.74
CA ASP A 263 2.44 17.59 -6.51
C ASP A 263 3.77 17.39 -5.78
N GLY A 264 4.17 16.13 -5.72
CA GLY A 264 5.43 15.70 -5.12
C GLY A 264 5.26 14.51 -4.19
N TYR A 265 6.39 13.91 -3.82
CA TYR A 265 6.39 12.89 -2.77
C TYR A 265 6.21 13.59 -1.42
N LEU A 266 5.07 13.35 -0.78
CA LEU A 266 4.76 13.97 0.50
C LEU A 266 5.66 13.42 1.60
N PRO A 267 6.32 14.27 2.39
CA PRO A 267 7.05 13.84 3.58
C PRO A 267 6.16 13.09 4.58
N ASP A 268 6.70 12.03 5.17
CA ASP A 268 5.95 11.15 6.09
C ASP A 268 5.33 11.90 7.29
N ASP A 269 5.99 12.97 7.76
CA ASP A 269 5.53 13.81 8.87
C ASP A 269 4.38 14.75 8.50
N GLN A 270 4.14 14.97 7.20
CA GLN A 270 3.02 15.76 6.70
C GLN A 270 1.78 14.94 6.41
N VAL A 271 1.90 13.61 6.26
CA VAL A 271 0.76 12.72 5.98
C VAL A 271 -0.35 12.89 7.03
N GLU A 272 0.04 13.07 8.31
CA GLU A 272 -0.89 13.28 9.41
C GLU A 272 -1.78 14.51 9.19
N SER A 273 -1.22 15.66 8.79
CA SER A 273 -1.98 16.89 8.59
C SER A 273 -3.07 16.71 7.52
N TYR A 274 -2.73 16.09 6.38
CA TYR A 274 -3.71 15.90 5.29
C TYR A 274 -4.83 14.93 5.67
N PHE A 275 -4.53 13.78 6.27
CA PHE A 275 -5.54 12.80 6.62
C PHE A 275 -6.35 13.19 7.87
N ALA A 276 -5.76 13.91 8.83
CA ALA A 276 -6.51 14.46 9.96
C ALA A 276 -7.47 15.58 9.52
N ALA A 277 -7.11 16.37 8.50
CA ALA A 277 -7.97 17.43 7.94
C ALA A 277 -9.10 16.88 7.07
N ALA A 278 -8.93 15.71 6.45
CA ALA A 278 -9.83 15.14 5.45
C ALA A 278 -11.17 14.67 6.07
N ASP A 279 -12.25 14.79 5.28
CA ASP A 279 -13.55 14.20 5.58
C ASP A 279 -13.72 12.82 4.95
N LEU A 280 -13.23 12.67 3.72
CA LEU A 280 -13.45 11.49 2.90
C LEU A 280 -12.26 11.23 1.97
N CYS A 281 -11.73 10.00 1.97
CA CYS A 281 -10.73 9.59 1.02
C CYS A 281 -11.39 8.89 -0.17
N VAL A 282 -11.07 9.31 -1.40
CA VAL A 282 -11.71 8.81 -2.62
C VAL A 282 -10.68 8.08 -3.50
N LEU A 283 -10.94 6.79 -3.74
CA LEU A 283 -10.02 5.89 -4.46
C LEU A 283 -10.76 5.22 -5.64
N PRO A 284 -10.96 5.93 -6.76
CA PRO A 284 -11.77 5.51 -7.90
C PRO A 284 -11.01 4.58 -8.84
N TYR A 285 -10.35 3.57 -8.30
CA TYR A 285 -9.43 2.71 -9.02
C TYR A 285 -10.12 1.93 -10.15
N GLU A 286 -9.46 1.78 -11.29
CA GLU A 286 -9.92 0.94 -12.40
C GLU A 286 -9.48 -0.52 -12.22
N SER A 287 -8.41 -0.74 -11.49
CA SER A 287 -7.94 -2.06 -11.07
C SER A 287 -7.09 -1.95 -9.81
N ALA A 288 -7.16 -2.96 -8.95
CA ALA A 288 -6.32 -3.07 -7.76
C ALA A 288 -6.27 -4.53 -7.30
N THR A 289 -5.18 -4.95 -6.62
CA THR A 289 -5.23 -6.12 -5.73
C THR A 289 -5.54 -5.67 -4.33
N GLN A 290 -4.86 -4.61 -3.88
CA GLN A 290 -5.02 -3.98 -2.56
C GLN A 290 -4.70 -2.49 -2.64
N SER A 291 -5.08 -1.73 -1.59
CA SER A 291 -4.65 -0.35 -1.44
C SER A 291 -4.18 -0.06 -0.01
N ALA A 292 -2.90 0.23 0.14
CA ALA A 292 -2.36 0.73 1.40
C ALA A 292 -3.01 2.08 1.81
N VAL A 293 -3.51 2.86 0.84
CA VAL A 293 -4.15 4.15 1.11
C VAL A 293 -5.44 4.00 1.91
N VAL A 294 -6.22 2.92 1.71
CA VAL A 294 -7.37 2.60 2.57
C VAL A 294 -6.90 2.45 4.03
N GLN A 295 -5.79 1.76 4.24
CA GLN A 295 -5.26 1.51 5.59
C GLN A 295 -4.64 2.77 6.21
N VAL A 296 -4.05 3.65 5.40
CA VAL A 296 -3.64 4.99 5.86
C VAL A 296 -4.87 5.78 6.27
N SER A 297 -5.91 5.84 5.43
CA SER A 297 -7.17 6.55 5.74
C SER A 297 -7.79 6.06 7.06
N TYR A 298 -7.87 4.74 7.23
CA TYR A 298 -8.41 4.13 8.45
C TYR A 298 -7.56 4.41 9.69
N SER A 299 -6.24 4.61 9.54
CA SER A 299 -5.38 5.02 10.66
C SER A 299 -5.80 6.37 11.26
N PHE A 300 -6.48 7.21 10.49
CA PHE A 300 -6.97 8.51 10.91
C PHE A 300 -8.49 8.52 11.15
N GLY A 301 -9.16 7.36 11.07
CA GLY A 301 -10.61 7.27 11.18
C GLY A 301 -11.36 7.93 10.02
N CYS A 302 -10.66 8.19 8.90
CA CYS A 302 -11.23 8.81 7.71
C CYS A 302 -11.88 7.74 6.83
N PRO A 303 -13.21 7.86 6.54
CA PRO A 303 -13.92 6.93 5.66
C PRO A 303 -13.43 7.01 4.21
N VAL A 304 -13.83 6.00 3.42
CA VAL A 304 -13.38 5.92 2.03
C VAL A 304 -14.54 5.75 1.05
N VAL A 305 -14.41 6.28 -0.16
CA VAL A 305 -15.19 5.81 -1.33
C VAL A 305 -14.22 5.03 -2.21
N VAL A 306 -14.55 3.78 -2.48
CA VAL A 306 -13.73 2.89 -3.30
C VAL A 306 -14.54 2.29 -4.44
N THR A 307 -13.87 1.88 -5.49
CA THR A 307 -14.50 1.11 -6.57
C THR A 307 -14.51 -0.39 -6.25
N ASN A 308 -15.49 -1.09 -6.83
CA ASN A 308 -15.63 -2.56 -6.70
C ASN A 308 -14.60 -3.29 -7.57
N VAL A 309 -13.30 -3.13 -7.24
CA VAL A 309 -12.19 -3.79 -7.96
C VAL A 309 -11.24 -4.47 -6.99
N GLY A 310 -10.75 -5.65 -7.36
CA GLY A 310 -9.79 -6.44 -6.61
C GLY A 310 -10.20 -6.64 -5.15
N GLY A 311 -9.28 -6.42 -4.23
CA GLY A 311 -9.51 -6.57 -2.79
C GLY A 311 -10.04 -5.32 -2.07
N LEU A 312 -10.36 -4.23 -2.78
CA LEU A 312 -10.91 -3.02 -2.15
C LEU A 312 -12.26 -3.30 -1.43
N PRO A 313 -13.22 -4.04 -2.04
CA PRO A 313 -14.48 -4.37 -1.37
C PRO A 313 -14.32 -5.29 -0.15
N GLU A 314 -13.21 -5.99 -0.05
CA GLU A 314 -12.95 -6.93 1.07
C GLU A 314 -12.63 -6.20 2.39
N VAL A 315 -12.20 -4.94 2.29
CA VAL A 315 -11.77 -4.13 3.44
C VAL A 315 -12.72 -2.97 3.75
N VAL A 316 -13.68 -2.69 2.88
CA VAL A 316 -14.66 -1.62 3.09
C VAL A 316 -16.02 -2.23 3.42
N LEU A 317 -16.58 -1.84 4.55
CA LEU A 317 -17.96 -2.18 4.93
C LEU A 317 -18.87 -1.08 4.36
N ASP A 318 -19.61 -1.42 3.29
CA ASP A 318 -20.48 -0.46 2.59
C ASP A 318 -21.52 0.16 3.53
N GLY A 319 -21.60 1.49 3.51
CA GLY A 319 -22.44 2.28 4.40
C GLY A 319 -21.96 2.37 5.87
N LYS A 320 -20.77 1.82 6.20
CA LYS A 320 -20.20 1.83 7.57
C LYS A 320 -18.80 2.41 7.62
N THR A 321 -17.84 1.81 6.91
CA THR A 321 -16.47 2.34 6.88
C THR A 321 -16.20 3.13 5.59
N GLY A 322 -17.18 3.20 4.70
CA GLY A 322 -17.10 3.89 3.42
C GLY A 322 -18.21 3.46 2.47
N TYR A 323 -18.07 3.78 1.20
CA TYR A 323 -18.98 3.35 0.14
C TYR A 323 -18.21 2.62 -0.98
N ILE A 324 -18.90 1.66 -1.63
CA ILE A 324 -18.39 0.88 -2.74
C ILE A 324 -19.19 1.21 -4.00
N VAL A 325 -18.51 1.65 -5.06
CA VAL A 325 -19.17 2.05 -6.32
C VAL A 325 -18.62 1.23 -7.50
N PRO A 326 -19.33 1.13 -8.64
CA PRO A 326 -18.79 0.54 -9.85
C PRO A 326 -17.55 1.31 -10.35
N ALA A 327 -16.58 0.58 -10.90
CA ALA A 327 -15.43 1.21 -11.55
C ALA A 327 -15.85 1.90 -12.85
N LYS A 328 -15.20 3.02 -13.19
CA LYS A 328 -15.45 3.80 -14.40
C LYS A 328 -16.88 4.36 -14.49
N ASP A 329 -17.51 4.59 -13.36
CA ASP A 329 -18.82 5.20 -13.26
C ASP A 329 -18.71 6.53 -12.48
N ASP A 330 -18.52 7.60 -13.24
CA ASP A 330 -18.31 8.94 -12.68
C ASP A 330 -19.58 9.46 -11.97
N ALA A 331 -20.78 9.02 -12.40
CA ALA A 331 -22.05 9.37 -11.77
C ALA A 331 -22.23 8.66 -10.43
N ALA A 332 -22.02 7.34 -10.37
CA ALA A 332 -22.08 6.59 -9.12
C ALA A 332 -21.04 7.08 -8.10
N LEU A 333 -19.86 7.51 -8.59
CA LEU A 333 -18.83 8.10 -7.74
C LEU A 333 -19.30 9.43 -7.14
N ALA A 334 -19.91 10.30 -7.96
CA ALA A 334 -20.48 11.58 -7.49
C ALA A 334 -21.59 11.35 -6.48
N ASP A 335 -22.53 10.44 -6.76
CA ASP A 335 -23.64 10.11 -5.87
C ASP A 335 -23.16 9.59 -4.50
N ALA A 336 -22.15 8.75 -4.47
CA ALA A 336 -21.57 8.24 -3.21
C ALA A 336 -20.95 9.36 -2.36
N VAL A 337 -20.22 10.29 -2.99
CA VAL A 337 -19.67 11.46 -2.30
C VAL A 337 -20.77 12.38 -1.78
N ILE A 338 -21.78 12.69 -2.60
CA ILE A 338 -22.92 13.52 -2.20
C ILE A 338 -23.68 12.86 -1.05
N ARG A 339 -23.92 11.56 -1.14
CA ARG A 339 -24.59 10.77 -0.11
C ARG A 339 -23.83 10.84 1.21
N PHE A 340 -22.50 10.68 1.17
CA PHE A 340 -21.67 10.77 2.37
C PHE A 340 -21.91 12.10 3.12
N PHE A 341 -21.84 13.23 2.44
CA PHE A 341 -22.03 14.54 3.09
C PHE A 341 -23.49 14.88 3.42
N SER A 342 -24.47 14.21 2.80
CA SER A 342 -25.89 14.46 3.03
C SER A 342 -26.49 13.62 4.16
N GLU A 343 -26.05 12.35 4.27
CA GLU A 343 -26.65 11.36 5.17
C GLU A 343 -25.70 11.01 6.34
N ALA A 344 -24.41 11.20 6.18
CA ALA A 344 -23.45 10.71 7.15
C ALA A 344 -23.34 11.64 8.35
N ASN A 345 -23.55 11.09 9.53
CA ASN A 345 -22.88 11.60 10.71
C ASN A 345 -21.45 11.04 10.67
N SER A 346 -20.45 11.87 10.32
CA SER A 346 -19.06 11.44 10.13
C SER A 346 -18.47 10.71 11.36
N SER A 347 -19.02 11.01 12.54
CA SER A 347 -18.67 10.32 13.80
C SER A 347 -19.00 8.82 13.78
N ASP A 348 -20.04 8.42 13.07
CA ASP A 348 -20.47 7.01 13.04
C ASP A 348 -19.50 6.17 12.17
N PHE A 349 -19.03 6.72 11.04
CA PHE A 349 -18.02 6.06 10.21
C PHE A 349 -16.70 5.85 10.96
N SER A 350 -16.20 6.89 11.63
CA SER A 350 -14.98 6.79 12.44
C SER A 350 -15.10 5.76 13.56
N LYS A 351 -16.28 5.63 14.17
CA LYS A 351 -16.54 4.60 15.17
C LYS A 351 -16.49 3.21 14.57
N TRP A 352 -17.16 2.97 13.43
CA TRP A 352 -17.11 1.68 12.75
C TRP A 352 -15.69 1.30 12.32
N ILE A 353 -14.88 2.26 11.82
CA ILE A 353 -13.46 2.05 11.51
C ILE A 353 -12.69 1.64 12.77
N SER A 354 -12.96 2.29 13.91
CA SER A 354 -12.33 1.96 15.18
C SER A 354 -12.73 0.58 15.71
N ASP A 355 -14.00 0.19 15.54
CA ASP A 355 -14.50 -1.13 15.96
C ASP A 355 -13.85 -2.28 15.18
N GLU A 356 -13.48 -2.04 13.90
CA GLU A 356 -12.79 -2.98 13.03
C GLU A 356 -11.25 -2.95 13.20
N ALA A 357 -10.70 -2.04 14.02
CA ALA A 357 -9.26 -1.76 14.08
C ALA A 357 -8.38 -2.99 14.38
N PHE A 358 -8.88 -3.94 15.20
CA PHE A 358 -8.13 -5.17 15.50
C PHE A 358 -7.85 -6.02 14.25
N LYS A 359 -8.81 -6.08 13.31
CA LYS A 359 -8.68 -6.81 12.04
C LYS A 359 -7.49 -6.31 11.22
N TYR A 360 -7.17 -5.01 11.34
CA TYR A 360 -6.12 -4.30 10.63
C TYR A 360 -4.87 -4.05 11.50
N SER A 361 -4.72 -4.75 12.63
CA SER A 361 -3.58 -4.53 13.52
C SER A 361 -2.33 -5.29 13.08
N TRP A 362 -1.17 -4.74 13.41
CA TRP A 362 0.11 -5.43 13.26
C TRP A 362 0.23 -6.64 14.18
N ASP A 363 -0.45 -6.62 15.33
CA ASP A 363 -0.49 -7.78 16.25
C ASP A 363 -1.20 -8.96 15.56
N ARG A 364 -2.31 -8.70 14.86
CA ARG A 364 -2.99 -9.72 14.05
C ARG A 364 -2.09 -10.27 12.95
N MET A 365 -1.29 -9.41 12.30
CA MET A 365 -0.32 -9.85 11.29
C MET A 365 0.78 -10.72 11.91
N SER A 366 1.29 -10.34 13.08
CA SER A 366 2.27 -11.15 13.83
C SER A 366 1.72 -12.51 14.24
N GLU A 367 0.44 -12.58 14.68
CA GLU A 367 -0.26 -13.84 14.93
C GLU A 367 -0.32 -14.73 13.69
N ASN A 368 -0.61 -14.15 12.51
CA ASN A 368 -0.67 -14.89 11.25
C ASN A 368 0.70 -15.50 10.88
N VAL A 369 1.79 -14.75 11.03
CA VAL A 369 3.15 -15.29 10.86
C VAL A 369 3.40 -16.44 11.82
N ASN A 370 3.07 -16.28 13.11
CA ASN A 370 3.25 -17.31 14.12
C ASN A 370 2.42 -18.59 13.82
N ARG A 371 1.21 -18.45 13.29
CA ARG A 371 0.39 -19.59 12.85
C ARG A 371 1.05 -20.36 11.71
N LEU A 372 1.53 -19.66 10.69
CA LEU A 372 2.22 -20.29 9.58
C LEU A 372 3.51 -21.00 10.00
N MET A 373 4.17 -20.53 11.05
CA MET A 373 5.36 -21.20 11.59
C MET A 373 5.04 -22.57 12.23
N LYS A 374 3.83 -22.75 12.76
CA LYS A 374 3.40 -23.98 13.46
C LYS A 374 2.80 -25.03 12.50
N CYS A 375 2.43 -24.63 11.28
CA CYS A 375 1.93 -25.52 10.23
C CYS A 375 3.07 -26.11 9.40
#